data_314a8cc36f21fd122faa78fd5403459f
#
_entry.id   314a8cc36f21fd122faa78fd5403459f
#
_cell.length_a   1.000
_cell.length_b   1.000
_cell.length_c   1.000
_cell.angle_alpha   90.00
_cell.angle_beta   90.00
_cell.angle_gamma   90.00
#
_symmetry.space_group_name_H-M   'P 1'
#
loop_
_entity.id
_entity.type
_entity.pdbx_description
1 polymer ?
#
loop_
_entity_poly.entity_id
_entity_poly.type
_entity_poly.pdbx_seq_one_letter_code
_entity_poly.pdbx_strand_id
1 'polypeptide(L)'
;MLSKLFWKISAAMFIGLGILLTGCAKGDPSSEEVNAVIAERLDLTEEQAARVQPVTAEIWAERETIQTIRRNLYDQILVQLKNESVDQEKLQNMLYSSWNQMEPMIPKAVNAFSEYHAVLSEEKRNELSEKLENRRERITQGRRGFWRFSDEEPIAEEINGKIADRLDLTPEQETEMLPLAEKLLIEREEIQQVRLSIIDEVIVQLNNESADTTRLESNLRSGWNAIHQRIPLVAETIASVHAILTEEQRAEIVEKMERRKDRIEKRRQGRWHHWYREGE
;
A
#
# COMPACT_ATOMS: atom_id res chain seq x y z
N MET A 1 -2.69 4.06 -12.09
CA MET A 1 -1.52 4.67 -11.50
C MET A 1 -1.76 5.01 -10.04
N LEU A 2 -2.66 5.91 -9.74
CA LEU A 2 -3.05 6.37 -8.41
C LEU A 2 -3.48 5.26 -7.45
N SER A 3 -4.22 4.24 -7.92
CA SER A 3 -4.63 3.10 -7.08
C SER A 3 -3.46 2.25 -6.56
N LYS A 4 -2.32 2.20 -7.29
CA LYS A 4 -1.09 1.54 -6.80
C LYS A 4 -0.31 2.43 -5.84
N LEU A 5 -0.37 3.74 -5.99
CA LEU A 5 0.24 4.69 -5.05
C LEU A 5 -0.44 4.57 -3.69
N PHE A 6 -1.76 4.64 -3.68
CA PHE A 6 -2.58 4.48 -2.46
C PHE A 6 -2.38 3.11 -1.80
N TRP A 7 -2.27 2.04 -2.60
CA TRP A 7 -1.96 0.69 -2.12
C TRP A 7 -0.60 0.57 -1.47
N LYS A 8 0.42 1.21 -2.03
CA LYS A 8 1.77 1.17 -1.46
C LYS A 8 1.88 1.96 -0.15
N ILE A 9 1.07 3.02 -0.02
CA ILE A 9 0.99 3.82 1.20
C ILE A 9 0.35 3.00 2.32
N SER A 10 -0.81 2.39 2.07
CA SER A 10 -1.46 1.50 3.05
C SER A 10 -0.60 0.28 3.39
N ALA A 11 0.12 -0.28 2.41
CA ALA A 11 1.06 -1.38 2.65
C ALA A 11 2.30 -0.95 3.43
N ALA A 12 2.70 0.33 3.40
CA ALA A 12 3.84 0.81 4.17
C ALA A 12 3.58 0.79 5.68
N MET A 13 2.35 1.12 6.10
CA MET A 13 1.97 1.04 7.51
C MET A 13 1.90 -0.37 8.07
N PHE A 14 1.59 -1.35 7.20
CA PHE A 14 1.55 -2.77 7.56
C PHE A 14 2.85 -3.49 7.23
N ILE A 15 3.96 -2.78 6.96
CA ILE A 15 5.21 -3.40 6.51
C ILE A 15 5.77 -4.36 7.57
N GLY A 16 5.71 -4.00 8.84
CA GLY A 16 6.16 -4.91 9.91
C GLY A 16 5.31 -6.18 9.99
N LEU A 17 3.99 -6.06 10.03
CA LEU A 17 3.05 -7.19 10.00
C LEU A 17 2.77 -7.69 8.59
N GLY A 18 2.82 -6.83 7.56
CA GLY A 18 2.54 -7.20 6.17
C GLY A 18 3.55 -8.19 5.58
N ILE A 19 4.80 -8.24 6.10
CA ILE A 19 5.77 -9.29 5.75
C ILE A 19 5.31 -10.64 6.29
N LEU A 20 4.68 -10.66 7.45
CA LEU A 20 4.14 -11.85 8.08
C LEU A 20 2.85 -12.31 7.39
N LEU A 21 2.01 -11.38 6.93
CA LEU A 21 0.68 -11.66 6.38
C LEU A 21 0.63 -11.86 4.86
N THR A 22 1.67 -11.50 4.09
CA THR A 22 1.67 -11.60 2.61
C THR A 22 1.97 -12.99 2.06
N GLY A 23 2.05 -14.00 2.88
CA GLY A 23 2.38 -15.35 2.43
C GLY A 23 1.19 -16.30 2.43
N CYS A 24 0.74 -16.65 1.23
CA CYS A 24 0.19 -17.96 0.87
C CYS A 24 -0.92 -18.59 1.75
N ALA A 25 -1.82 -17.82 2.33
CA ALA A 25 -3.04 -18.42 2.83
C ALA A 25 -3.96 -18.77 1.64
N LYS A 26 -4.34 -20.03 1.53
CA LYS A 26 -5.20 -20.57 0.48
C LYS A 26 -6.66 -20.23 0.84
N GLY A 27 -7.36 -19.52 -0.01
CA GLY A 27 -8.76 -19.17 0.23
C GLY A 27 -8.94 -17.86 1.00
N ASP A 28 -10.00 -17.76 1.79
CA ASP A 28 -10.24 -16.72 2.81
C ASP A 28 -10.02 -17.37 4.18
N PRO A 29 -8.74 -17.46 4.64
CA PRO A 29 -8.39 -18.23 5.81
C PRO A 29 -9.01 -17.61 7.07
N SER A 30 -9.29 -18.43 8.04
CA SER A 30 -9.64 -17.97 9.38
C SER A 30 -8.43 -17.29 10.05
N SER A 31 -8.68 -16.54 11.12
CA SER A 31 -7.58 -15.95 11.90
C SER A 31 -6.69 -17.01 12.54
N GLU A 32 -7.24 -18.18 12.87
CA GLU A 32 -6.51 -19.32 13.41
C GLU A 32 -5.55 -19.91 12.37
N GLU A 33 -6.00 -20.10 11.11
CA GLU A 33 -5.14 -20.56 10.01
C GLU A 33 -4.02 -19.56 9.71
N VAL A 34 -4.33 -18.26 9.76
CA VAL A 34 -3.31 -17.20 9.60
C VAL A 34 -2.31 -17.26 10.74
N ASN A 35 -2.78 -17.39 11.99
CA ASN A 35 -1.91 -17.49 13.15
C ASN A 35 -0.99 -18.73 13.06
N ALA A 36 -1.52 -19.87 12.62
CA ALA A 36 -0.74 -21.09 12.43
C ALA A 36 0.39 -20.89 11.39
N VAL A 37 0.09 -20.26 10.24
CA VAL A 37 1.10 -19.95 9.23
C VAL A 37 2.17 -18.98 9.75
N ILE A 38 1.77 -17.99 10.55
CA ILE A 38 2.70 -17.04 11.15
C ILE A 38 3.58 -17.77 12.18
N ALA A 39 2.99 -18.59 13.03
CA ALA A 39 3.69 -19.37 14.05
C ALA A 39 4.76 -20.28 13.41
N GLU A 40 4.42 -21.00 12.35
CA GLU A 40 5.36 -21.82 11.59
C GLU A 40 6.53 -21.00 11.02
N ARG A 41 6.25 -19.84 10.43
CA ARG A 41 7.28 -18.97 9.83
C ARG A 41 8.21 -18.31 10.82
N LEU A 42 7.68 -18.02 12.01
CA LEU A 42 8.42 -17.35 13.07
C LEU A 42 9.00 -18.34 14.07
N ASP A 43 8.78 -19.64 13.83
CA ASP A 43 9.25 -20.73 14.70
C ASP A 43 8.77 -20.56 16.15
N LEU A 44 7.48 -20.21 16.30
CA LEU A 44 6.85 -20.01 17.61
C LEU A 44 6.44 -21.34 18.21
N THR A 45 6.62 -21.48 19.53
CA THR A 45 6.00 -22.57 20.29
C THR A 45 4.47 -22.43 20.31
N GLU A 46 3.76 -23.50 20.67
CA GLU A 46 2.30 -23.45 20.82
C GLU A 46 1.85 -22.38 21.83
N GLU A 47 2.59 -22.21 22.94
CA GLU A 47 2.30 -21.18 23.93
C GLU A 47 2.50 -19.76 23.38
N GLN A 48 3.60 -19.53 22.65
CA GLN A 48 3.87 -18.26 21.99
C GLN A 48 2.81 -17.95 20.92
N ALA A 49 2.44 -18.93 20.10
CA ALA A 49 1.40 -18.79 19.09
C ALA A 49 0.02 -18.49 19.72
N ALA A 50 -0.33 -19.15 20.82
CA ALA A 50 -1.57 -18.86 21.56
C ALA A 50 -1.58 -17.45 22.15
N ARG A 51 -0.42 -16.96 22.62
CA ARG A 51 -0.29 -15.59 23.16
C ARG A 51 -0.54 -14.52 22.11
N VAL A 52 -0.06 -14.69 20.87
CA VAL A 52 -0.22 -13.68 19.79
C VAL A 52 -1.50 -13.86 18.98
N GLN A 53 -2.23 -14.97 19.15
CA GLN A 53 -3.48 -15.22 18.44
C GLN A 53 -4.52 -14.10 18.55
N PRO A 54 -4.78 -13.49 19.72
CA PRO A 54 -5.78 -12.41 19.84
C PRO A 54 -5.43 -11.20 18.97
N VAL A 55 -4.17 -10.76 18.96
CA VAL A 55 -3.73 -9.63 18.14
C VAL A 55 -3.68 -9.98 16.65
N THR A 56 -3.39 -11.24 16.32
CA THR A 56 -3.49 -11.75 14.94
C THR A 56 -4.95 -11.67 14.46
N ALA A 57 -5.90 -12.11 15.29
CA ALA A 57 -7.33 -12.08 14.98
C ALA A 57 -7.82 -10.64 14.82
N GLU A 58 -7.41 -9.71 15.68
CA GLU A 58 -7.76 -8.30 15.59
C GLU A 58 -7.27 -7.69 14.27
N ILE A 59 -5.99 -7.84 13.93
CA ILE A 59 -5.44 -7.33 12.67
C ILE A 59 -6.08 -8.01 11.46
N TRP A 60 -6.40 -9.29 11.56
CA TRP A 60 -7.04 -10.03 10.48
C TRP A 60 -8.47 -9.55 10.21
N ALA A 61 -9.23 -9.21 11.26
CA ALA A 61 -10.56 -8.62 11.13
C ALA A 61 -10.55 -7.28 10.40
N GLU A 62 -9.52 -6.45 10.63
CA GLU A 62 -9.39 -5.16 9.95
C GLU A 62 -9.14 -5.28 8.44
N ARG A 63 -8.70 -6.44 7.97
CA ARG A 63 -8.47 -6.70 6.53
C ARG A 63 -9.72 -6.41 5.70
N GLU A 64 -10.89 -6.81 6.16
CA GLU A 64 -12.15 -6.60 5.44
C GLU A 64 -12.53 -5.11 5.39
N THR A 65 -12.35 -4.43 6.51
CA THR A 65 -12.55 -2.97 6.63
C THR A 65 -11.65 -2.24 5.62
N ILE A 66 -10.35 -2.53 5.61
CA ILE A 66 -9.39 -1.93 4.66
C ILE A 66 -9.80 -2.21 3.21
N GLN A 67 -10.21 -3.43 2.90
CA GLN A 67 -10.62 -3.80 1.55
C GLN A 67 -11.88 -3.05 1.11
N THR A 68 -12.83 -2.85 2.03
CA THR A 68 -14.06 -2.10 1.79
C THR A 68 -13.77 -0.62 1.54
N ILE A 69 -12.95 0.01 2.40
CA ILE A 69 -12.49 1.40 2.19
C ILE A 69 -11.85 1.55 0.81
N ARG A 70 -10.95 0.65 0.45
CA ARG A 70 -10.26 0.69 -0.85
C ARG A 70 -11.19 0.50 -2.03
N ARG A 71 -12.14 -0.40 -1.94
CA ARG A 71 -13.14 -0.64 -2.99
C ARG A 71 -13.99 0.60 -3.19
N ASN A 72 -14.53 1.15 -2.10
CA ASN A 72 -15.33 2.36 -2.12
C ASN A 72 -14.56 3.54 -2.73
N LEU A 73 -13.31 3.75 -2.30
CA LEU A 73 -12.44 4.78 -2.84
C LEU A 73 -12.21 4.60 -4.36
N TYR A 74 -11.95 3.37 -4.78
CA TYR A 74 -11.73 3.04 -6.19
C TYR A 74 -12.97 3.33 -7.04
N ASP A 75 -14.15 2.93 -6.55
CA ASP A 75 -15.43 3.16 -7.25
C ASP A 75 -15.76 4.65 -7.33
N GLN A 76 -15.50 5.39 -6.28
CA GLN A 76 -15.73 6.84 -6.28
C GLN A 76 -14.75 7.58 -7.22
N ILE A 77 -13.48 7.16 -7.31
CA ILE A 77 -12.53 7.71 -8.30
C ILE A 77 -13.03 7.41 -9.71
N LEU A 78 -13.50 6.20 -9.98
CA LEU A 78 -14.09 5.86 -11.29
C LEU A 78 -15.28 6.76 -11.64
N VAL A 79 -16.16 7.06 -10.68
CA VAL A 79 -17.27 7.98 -10.90
C VAL A 79 -16.76 9.36 -11.27
N GLN A 80 -15.77 9.90 -10.56
CA GLN A 80 -15.19 11.22 -10.88
C GLN A 80 -14.55 11.25 -12.28
N LEU A 81 -13.87 10.19 -12.68
CA LEU A 81 -13.23 10.10 -14.01
C LEU A 81 -14.24 10.00 -15.17
N LYS A 82 -15.46 9.53 -14.91
CA LYS A 82 -16.55 9.46 -15.91
C LYS A 82 -17.31 10.78 -16.10
N ASN A 83 -17.18 11.71 -15.18
CA ASN A 83 -17.84 13.01 -15.28
C ASN A 83 -17.15 13.88 -16.36
N GLU A 84 -17.84 14.91 -16.85
CA GLU A 84 -17.24 15.91 -17.75
C GLU A 84 -16.09 16.67 -17.08
N SER A 85 -16.18 16.89 -15.78
CA SER A 85 -15.13 17.49 -14.96
C SER A 85 -15.04 16.77 -13.60
N VAL A 86 -13.84 16.76 -13.02
CA VAL A 86 -13.61 16.26 -11.67
C VAL A 86 -14.01 17.33 -10.67
N ASP A 87 -14.90 16.97 -9.74
CA ASP A 87 -15.16 17.76 -8.55
C ASP A 87 -14.02 17.56 -7.56
N GLN A 88 -13.07 18.48 -7.59
CA GLN A 88 -11.84 18.41 -6.79
C GLN A 88 -12.13 18.41 -5.28
N GLU A 89 -13.09 19.22 -4.81
CA GLU A 89 -13.46 19.29 -3.39
C GLU A 89 -14.05 17.96 -2.94
N LYS A 90 -14.99 17.42 -3.70
CA LYS A 90 -15.59 16.11 -3.43
C LYS A 90 -14.54 15.01 -3.43
N LEU A 91 -13.62 15.02 -4.39
CA LEU A 91 -12.52 14.05 -4.45
C LEU A 91 -11.61 14.16 -3.23
N GLN A 92 -11.26 15.38 -2.83
CA GLN A 92 -10.44 15.64 -1.65
C GLN A 92 -11.11 15.15 -0.37
N ASN A 93 -12.38 15.48 -0.17
CA ASN A 93 -13.17 15.06 1.00
C ASN A 93 -13.30 13.54 1.09
N MET A 94 -13.45 12.87 -0.05
CA MET A 94 -13.51 11.44 -0.15
C MET A 94 -12.16 10.78 0.21
N LEU A 95 -11.04 11.33 -0.26
CA LEU A 95 -9.70 10.88 0.09
C LEU A 95 -9.44 11.05 1.59
N TYR A 96 -9.80 12.19 2.18
CA TYR A 96 -9.69 12.43 3.62
C TYR A 96 -10.54 11.45 4.44
N SER A 97 -11.79 11.25 4.05
CA SER A 97 -12.68 10.31 4.74
C SER A 97 -12.11 8.88 4.72
N SER A 98 -11.66 8.42 3.55
CA SER A 98 -11.05 7.09 3.41
C SER A 98 -9.75 6.96 4.21
N TRP A 99 -8.97 8.02 4.28
CA TRP A 99 -7.73 8.07 5.05
C TRP A 99 -8.04 8.00 6.54
N ASN A 100 -8.90 8.87 7.06
CA ASN A 100 -9.24 8.93 8.47
C ASN A 100 -9.86 7.63 9.01
N GLN A 101 -10.59 6.89 8.19
CA GLN A 101 -11.13 5.57 8.57
C GLN A 101 -10.03 4.52 8.85
N MET A 102 -8.82 4.71 8.35
CA MET A 102 -7.70 3.79 8.60
C MET A 102 -6.82 4.20 9.80
N GLU A 103 -6.93 5.43 10.30
CA GLU A 103 -6.12 5.92 11.42
C GLU A 103 -6.22 5.06 12.69
N PRO A 104 -7.42 4.55 13.09
CA PRO A 104 -7.54 3.67 14.27
C PRO A 104 -6.74 2.36 14.19
N MET A 105 -6.20 2.04 13.02
CA MET A 105 -5.35 0.85 12.85
C MET A 105 -3.93 1.05 13.36
N ILE A 106 -3.48 2.29 13.55
CA ILE A 106 -2.13 2.59 14.04
C ILE A 106 -1.89 1.96 15.43
N PRO A 107 -2.71 2.24 16.46
CA PRO A 107 -2.50 1.63 17.77
C PRO A 107 -2.62 0.11 17.76
N LYS A 108 -3.49 -0.46 16.93
CA LYS A 108 -3.62 -1.92 16.76
C LYS A 108 -2.34 -2.53 16.18
N ALA A 109 -1.75 -1.89 15.17
CA ALA A 109 -0.49 -2.34 14.57
C ALA A 109 0.67 -2.25 15.57
N VAL A 110 0.73 -1.20 16.38
CA VAL A 110 1.74 -1.04 17.44
C VAL A 110 1.57 -2.11 18.51
N ASN A 111 0.35 -2.36 18.98
CA ASN A 111 0.06 -3.41 19.94
C ASN A 111 0.46 -4.78 19.41
N ALA A 112 0.07 -5.12 18.18
CA ALA A 112 0.43 -6.38 17.57
C ALA A 112 1.96 -6.51 17.41
N PHE A 113 2.65 -5.47 16.97
CA PHE A 113 4.12 -5.46 16.92
C PHE A 113 4.74 -5.76 18.29
N SER A 114 4.26 -5.11 19.35
CA SER A 114 4.74 -5.30 20.72
C SER A 114 4.56 -6.73 21.20
N GLU A 115 3.38 -7.32 20.98
CA GLU A 115 3.10 -8.71 21.38
C GLU A 115 3.96 -9.72 20.61
N TYR A 116 4.13 -9.53 19.29
CA TYR A 116 5.05 -10.37 18.51
C TYR A 116 6.50 -10.20 18.94
N HIS A 117 6.95 -8.95 19.16
CA HIS A 117 8.31 -8.68 19.63
C HIS A 117 8.60 -9.40 20.95
N ALA A 118 7.66 -9.41 21.90
CA ALA A 118 7.81 -10.02 23.22
C ALA A 118 7.90 -11.55 23.18
N VAL A 119 7.41 -12.22 22.14
CA VAL A 119 7.48 -13.68 22.01
C VAL A 119 8.61 -14.14 21.09
N LEU A 120 9.17 -13.26 20.25
CA LEU A 120 10.23 -13.62 19.33
C LEU A 120 11.58 -13.77 20.05
N SER A 121 12.34 -14.80 19.71
CA SER A 121 13.74 -14.91 20.11
C SER A 121 14.58 -13.79 19.48
N GLU A 122 15.73 -13.47 20.11
CA GLU A 122 16.68 -12.51 19.57
C GLU A 122 17.13 -12.91 18.15
N GLU A 123 17.43 -14.20 17.94
CA GLU A 123 17.83 -14.72 16.63
C GLU A 123 16.74 -14.44 15.56
N LYS A 124 15.47 -14.68 15.91
CA LYS A 124 14.35 -14.44 14.98
C LYS A 124 14.11 -12.96 14.72
N ARG A 125 14.30 -12.10 15.73
CA ARG A 125 14.25 -10.65 15.54
C ARG A 125 15.35 -10.16 14.59
N ASN A 126 16.58 -10.69 14.74
CA ASN A 126 17.70 -10.38 13.85
C ASN A 126 17.43 -10.84 12.41
N GLU A 127 16.88 -12.06 12.20
CA GLU A 127 16.48 -12.54 10.87
C GLU A 127 15.45 -11.63 10.20
N LEU A 128 14.47 -11.14 10.97
CA LEU A 128 13.47 -10.19 10.46
C LEU A 128 14.07 -8.82 10.15
N SER A 129 14.99 -8.36 10.97
CA SER A 129 15.75 -7.11 10.76
C SER A 129 16.52 -7.16 9.43
N GLU A 130 17.29 -8.21 9.19
CA GLU A 130 18.02 -8.42 7.94
C GLU A 130 17.08 -8.46 6.70
N LYS A 131 15.93 -9.11 6.82
CA LYS A 131 14.92 -9.12 5.75
C LYS A 131 14.38 -7.72 5.44
N LEU A 132 14.23 -6.89 6.48
CA LEU A 132 13.80 -5.50 6.33
C LEU A 132 14.91 -4.63 5.74
N GLU A 133 16.15 -4.80 6.15
CA GLU A 133 17.32 -4.13 5.55
C GLU A 133 17.44 -4.43 4.06
N ASN A 134 17.36 -5.70 3.67
CA ASN A 134 17.32 -6.12 2.28
C ASN A 134 16.14 -5.52 1.50
N ARG A 135 15.00 -5.29 2.15
CA ARG A 135 13.85 -4.62 1.54
C ARG A 135 14.09 -3.11 1.42
N ARG A 136 14.69 -2.48 2.43
CA ARG A 136 15.11 -1.09 2.45
C ARG A 136 16.04 -0.79 1.28
N GLU A 137 17.10 -1.57 1.11
CA GLU A 137 18.03 -1.45 -0.01
C GLU A 137 17.33 -1.53 -1.37
N ARG A 138 16.42 -2.51 -1.55
CA ARG A 138 15.64 -2.65 -2.80
C ARG A 138 14.73 -1.46 -3.06
N ILE A 139 14.24 -0.80 -2.03
CA ILE A 139 13.45 0.44 -2.15
C ILE A 139 14.37 1.59 -2.55
N THR A 140 15.50 1.75 -1.88
CA THR A 140 16.50 2.79 -2.16
C THR A 140 17.09 2.66 -3.56
N GLN A 141 17.37 1.43 -4.01
CA GLN A 141 17.90 1.16 -5.36
C GLN A 141 16.84 1.26 -6.49
N GLY A 142 15.61 1.70 -6.19
CA GLY A 142 14.55 1.82 -7.20
C GLY A 142 14.05 0.50 -7.81
N ARG A 143 14.63 -0.66 -7.44
CA ARG A 143 14.42 -1.97 -8.08
C ARG A 143 13.01 -2.54 -8.00
N ARG A 144 12.09 -1.95 -7.21
CA ARG A 144 10.68 -2.35 -7.09
C ARG A 144 9.73 -1.17 -7.14
N GLY A 145 9.84 -0.36 -8.20
CA GLY A 145 8.86 0.69 -8.49
C GLY A 145 7.83 0.26 -9.54
N PHE A 146 6.71 0.97 -9.58
CA PHE A 146 5.75 0.92 -10.69
C PHE A 146 6.42 1.37 -12.00
N TRP A 147 7.43 2.21 -11.86
CA TRP A 147 8.27 2.78 -12.87
C TRP A 147 9.57 1.96 -12.93
N ARG A 148 9.55 0.84 -13.65
CA ARG A 148 10.73 0.08 -13.99
C ARG A 148 11.28 0.66 -15.28
N PHE A 149 12.01 1.77 -15.18
CA PHE A 149 12.41 2.49 -16.37
C PHE A 149 13.79 2.07 -16.86
N SER A 150 14.77 2.08 -16.10
CA SER A 150 16.16 1.72 -16.38
C SER A 150 16.81 1.43 -15.04
N ASP A 151 18.08 1.15 -15.04
CA ASP A 151 18.89 1.11 -13.82
C ASP A 151 19.16 2.52 -13.27
N GLU A 152 18.72 3.58 -13.99
CA GLU A 152 18.80 4.98 -13.62
C GLU A 152 17.51 5.49 -12.96
N GLU A 153 17.61 6.56 -12.18
CA GLU A 153 16.44 7.22 -11.60
C GLU A 153 15.57 7.82 -12.72
N PRO A 154 14.25 7.57 -12.69
CA PRO A 154 13.37 8.07 -13.74
C PRO A 154 13.28 9.60 -13.68
N ILE A 155 13.46 10.26 -14.79
CA ILE A 155 13.21 11.69 -14.97
C ILE A 155 11.77 11.95 -15.43
N ALA A 156 11.29 13.18 -15.24
CA ALA A 156 9.90 13.55 -15.56
C ALA A 156 9.55 13.33 -17.03
N GLU A 157 10.49 13.62 -17.91
CA GLU A 157 10.35 13.43 -19.35
C GLU A 157 10.11 11.98 -19.75
N GLU A 158 10.83 11.03 -19.13
CA GLU A 158 10.62 9.61 -19.40
C GLU A 158 9.24 9.14 -18.90
N ILE A 159 8.82 9.63 -17.75
CA ILE A 159 7.49 9.32 -17.20
C ILE A 159 6.42 9.90 -18.12
N ASN A 160 6.59 11.14 -18.52
CA ASN A 160 5.67 11.83 -19.42
C ASN A 160 5.58 11.10 -20.77
N GLY A 161 6.71 10.77 -21.41
CA GLY A 161 6.73 10.03 -22.66
C GLY A 161 6.01 8.68 -22.57
N LYS A 162 6.18 7.93 -21.47
CA LYS A 162 5.46 6.66 -21.28
C LYS A 162 3.96 6.84 -20.99
N ILE A 163 3.56 7.97 -20.43
CA ILE A 163 2.14 8.31 -20.30
C ILE A 163 1.59 8.66 -21.69
N ALA A 164 2.33 9.49 -22.44
CA ALA A 164 1.99 9.88 -23.79
C ALA A 164 1.78 8.68 -24.72
N ASP A 165 2.76 7.77 -24.76
CA ASP A 165 2.67 6.53 -25.55
C ASP A 165 1.45 5.65 -25.18
N ARG A 166 1.08 5.64 -23.90
CA ARG A 166 -0.03 4.78 -23.41
C ARG A 166 -1.41 5.35 -23.62
N LEU A 167 -1.50 6.67 -23.71
CA LEU A 167 -2.77 7.40 -23.83
C LEU A 167 -2.90 8.09 -25.18
N ASP A 168 -1.92 7.89 -26.06
CA ASP A 168 -1.86 8.54 -27.40
C ASP A 168 -2.05 10.06 -27.28
N LEU A 169 -1.22 10.69 -26.43
CA LEU A 169 -1.30 12.15 -26.17
C LEU A 169 -0.81 12.93 -27.39
N THR A 170 -1.44 14.08 -27.66
CA THR A 170 -0.90 15.05 -28.61
C THR A 170 0.33 15.78 -28.04
N PRO A 171 1.20 16.40 -28.87
CA PRO A 171 2.35 17.17 -28.40
C PRO A 171 1.96 18.29 -27.42
N GLU A 172 0.78 18.90 -27.61
CA GLU A 172 0.26 19.91 -26.71
C GLU A 172 -0.10 19.33 -25.35
N GLN A 173 -0.79 18.17 -25.33
CA GLN A 173 -1.12 17.45 -24.10
C GLN A 173 0.14 16.96 -23.37
N GLU A 174 1.17 16.50 -24.10
CA GLU A 174 2.46 16.14 -23.52
C GLU A 174 3.12 17.33 -22.80
N THR A 175 3.08 18.51 -23.43
CA THR A 175 3.63 19.73 -22.83
C THR A 175 2.89 20.11 -21.54
N GLU A 176 1.55 20.01 -21.53
CA GLU A 176 0.74 20.30 -20.34
C GLU A 176 0.88 19.24 -19.25
N MET A 177 1.17 17.99 -19.61
CA MET A 177 1.33 16.86 -18.67
C MET A 177 2.70 16.86 -17.97
N LEU A 178 3.75 17.42 -18.59
CA LEU A 178 5.12 17.38 -18.06
C LEU A 178 5.24 17.99 -16.64
N PRO A 179 4.68 19.16 -16.32
CA PRO A 179 4.73 19.70 -14.96
C PRO A 179 4.02 18.81 -13.92
N LEU A 180 3.00 18.07 -14.34
CA LEU A 180 2.32 17.10 -13.46
C LEU A 180 3.17 15.86 -13.22
N ALA A 181 3.95 15.42 -14.23
CA ALA A 181 4.91 14.34 -14.07
C ALA A 181 6.05 14.73 -13.10
N GLU A 182 6.55 15.96 -13.16
CA GLU A 182 7.53 16.51 -12.21
C GLU A 182 6.99 16.53 -10.78
N LYS A 183 5.78 17.05 -10.56
CA LYS A 183 5.12 17.04 -9.25
C LYS A 183 4.99 15.60 -8.72
N LEU A 184 4.58 14.66 -9.56
CA LEU A 184 4.41 13.26 -9.18
C LEU A 184 5.74 12.58 -8.80
N LEU A 185 6.86 12.98 -9.42
CA LEU A 185 8.19 12.51 -9.03
C LEU A 185 8.58 12.97 -7.63
N ILE A 186 8.42 14.27 -7.35
CA ILE A 186 8.71 14.84 -6.02
C ILE A 186 7.87 14.13 -4.96
N GLU A 187 6.57 13.99 -5.19
CA GLU A 187 5.67 13.30 -4.25
C GLU A 187 6.04 11.81 -4.06
N ARG A 188 6.51 11.15 -5.12
CA ARG A 188 6.99 9.78 -5.03
C ARG A 188 8.19 9.67 -4.10
N GLU A 189 9.15 10.59 -4.20
CA GLU A 189 10.34 10.62 -3.36
C GLU A 189 9.96 10.83 -1.89
N GLU A 190 9.13 11.81 -1.60
CA GLU A 190 8.63 12.10 -0.27
C GLU A 190 7.91 10.90 0.37
N ILE A 191 7.04 10.22 -0.38
CA ILE A 191 6.37 9.00 0.07
C ILE A 191 7.40 7.86 0.30
N GLN A 192 8.45 7.80 -0.52
CA GLN A 192 9.53 6.84 -0.34
C GLN A 192 10.28 7.10 0.97
N GLN A 193 10.57 8.36 1.30
CA GLN A 193 11.22 8.73 2.56
C GLN A 193 10.36 8.35 3.77
N VAL A 194 9.06 8.61 3.73
CA VAL A 194 8.13 8.15 4.78
C VAL A 194 8.20 6.63 4.98
N ARG A 195 8.22 5.87 3.88
CA ARG A 195 8.31 4.40 3.95
C ARG A 195 9.63 3.92 4.51
N LEU A 196 10.74 4.56 4.13
CA LEU A 196 12.06 4.25 4.65
C LEU A 196 12.15 4.56 6.14
N SER A 197 11.64 5.70 6.59
CA SER A 197 11.58 6.07 8.02
C SER A 197 10.81 5.03 8.85
N ILE A 198 9.68 4.52 8.35
CA ILE A 198 8.92 3.47 9.04
C ILE A 198 9.71 2.16 9.09
N ILE A 199 10.37 1.77 8.00
CA ILE A 199 11.19 0.55 7.97
C ILE A 199 12.37 0.69 8.94
N ASP A 200 13.05 1.82 8.93
CA ASP A 200 14.19 2.08 9.80
C ASP A 200 13.77 2.03 11.28
N GLU A 201 12.63 2.60 11.63
CA GLU A 201 12.09 2.51 12.99
C GLU A 201 11.77 1.07 13.38
N VAL A 202 11.12 0.28 12.50
CA VAL A 202 10.83 -1.13 12.80
C VAL A 202 12.13 -1.94 12.98
N ILE A 203 13.17 -1.69 12.18
CA ILE A 203 14.50 -2.31 12.35
C ILE A 203 15.08 -1.97 13.73
N VAL A 204 15.05 -0.68 14.11
CA VAL A 204 15.51 -0.26 15.43
C VAL A 204 14.76 -0.99 16.55
N GLN A 205 13.42 -1.08 16.44
CA GLN A 205 12.61 -1.73 17.45
C GLN A 205 12.87 -3.24 17.52
N LEU A 206 13.11 -3.93 16.40
CA LEU A 206 13.45 -5.36 16.38
C LEU A 206 14.79 -5.65 17.08
N ASN A 207 15.74 -4.73 16.99
CA ASN A 207 17.08 -4.88 17.58
C ASN A 207 17.13 -4.47 19.06
N ASN A 208 16.07 -3.89 19.63
CA ASN A 208 15.97 -3.59 21.05
C ASN A 208 15.60 -4.84 21.86
N GLU A 209 15.93 -4.85 23.16
CA GLU A 209 15.47 -5.89 24.08
C GLU A 209 13.95 -5.87 24.29
N SER A 210 13.36 -4.67 24.27
CA SER A 210 11.92 -4.45 24.36
C SER A 210 11.47 -3.40 23.35
N ALA A 211 10.25 -3.55 22.84
CA ALA A 211 9.68 -2.59 21.90
C ALA A 211 9.31 -1.28 22.62
N ASP A 212 9.82 -0.16 22.13
CA ASP A 212 9.33 1.18 22.50
C ASP A 212 8.09 1.53 21.67
N THR A 213 6.95 1.14 22.20
CA THR A 213 5.65 1.35 21.55
C THR A 213 5.31 2.82 21.34
N THR A 214 5.75 3.70 22.26
CA THR A 214 5.51 5.15 22.17
C THR A 214 6.25 5.75 20.99
N ARG A 215 7.52 5.38 20.83
CA ARG A 215 8.35 5.84 19.73
C ARG A 215 7.85 5.27 18.37
N LEU A 216 7.49 3.99 18.33
CA LEU A 216 6.94 3.36 17.14
C LEU A 216 5.62 4.03 16.72
N GLU A 217 4.70 4.26 17.66
CA GLU A 217 3.44 4.94 17.37
C GLU A 217 3.67 6.38 16.88
N SER A 218 4.56 7.12 17.50
CA SER A 218 4.92 8.48 17.10
C SER A 218 5.46 8.52 15.66
N ASN A 219 6.34 7.58 15.29
CA ASN A 219 6.89 7.48 13.94
C ASN A 219 5.77 7.14 12.91
N LEU A 220 4.91 6.17 13.22
CA LEU A 220 3.77 5.81 12.37
C LEU A 220 2.80 6.97 12.18
N ARG A 221 2.46 7.72 13.25
CA ARG A 221 1.62 8.92 13.16
C ARG A 221 2.26 10.05 12.36
N SER A 222 3.58 10.23 12.50
CA SER A 222 4.32 11.20 11.70
C SER A 222 4.22 10.87 10.21
N GLY A 223 4.48 9.61 9.83
CA GLY A 223 4.33 9.14 8.45
C GLY A 223 2.88 9.26 7.95
N TRP A 224 1.90 8.96 8.82
CA TRP A 224 0.48 9.13 8.55
C TRP A 224 0.14 10.57 8.19
N ASN A 225 0.55 11.53 9.02
CA ASN A 225 0.30 12.95 8.83
C ASN A 225 1.00 13.49 7.57
N ALA A 226 2.23 13.06 7.32
CA ALA A 226 2.96 13.44 6.12
C ALA A 226 2.22 13.07 4.83
N ILE A 227 1.56 11.91 4.79
CA ILE A 227 0.75 11.49 3.64
C ILE A 227 -0.60 12.20 3.61
N HIS A 228 -1.25 12.39 4.78
CA HIS A 228 -2.50 13.11 4.89
C HIS A 228 -2.42 14.53 4.31
N GLN A 229 -1.32 15.24 4.58
CA GLN A 229 -1.06 16.58 4.05
C GLN A 229 -0.93 16.63 2.52
N ARG A 230 -0.72 15.50 1.84
CA ARG A 230 -0.60 15.42 0.38
C ARG A 230 -1.92 15.15 -0.34
N ILE A 231 -3.00 14.91 0.39
CA ILE A 231 -4.32 14.63 -0.19
C ILE A 231 -4.79 15.75 -1.14
N PRO A 232 -4.65 17.05 -0.81
CA PRO A 232 -5.05 18.12 -1.73
C PRO A 232 -4.31 18.07 -3.06
N LEU A 233 -3.01 17.84 -3.02
CA LEU A 233 -2.18 17.74 -4.23
C LEU A 233 -2.56 16.52 -5.08
N VAL A 234 -2.89 15.40 -4.47
CA VAL A 234 -3.39 14.22 -5.18
C VAL A 234 -4.70 14.52 -5.89
N ALA A 235 -5.64 15.20 -5.21
CA ALA A 235 -6.93 15.59 -5.80
C ALA A 235 -6.74 16.59 -6.94
N GLU A 236 -5.89 17.60 -6.77
CA GLU A 236 -5.51 18.58 -7.82
C GLU A 236 -4.90 17.87 -9.02
N THR A 237 -3.94 16.98 -8.81
CA THR A 237 -3.27 16.25 -9.90
C THR A 237 -4.25 15.39 -10.69
N ILE A 238 -5.20 14.70 -10.03
CA ILE A 238 -6.24 13.94 -10.71
C ILE A 238 -7.12 14.86 -11.57
N ALA A 239 -7.56 15.98 -11.01
CA ALA A 239 -8.39 16.93 -11.73
C ALA A 239 -7.64 17.55 -12.94
N SER A 240 -6.36 17.91 -12.78
CA SER A 240 -5.53 18.46 -13.85
C SER A 240 -5.29 17.44 -14.97
N VAL A 241 -4.94 16.20 -14.63
CA VAL A 241 -4.79 15.12 -15.63
C VAL A 241 -6.11 14.90 -16.39
N HIS A 242 -7.23 14.89 -15.67
CA HIS A 242 -8.54 14.72 -16.27
C HIS A 242 -8.88 15.85 -17.27
N ALA A 243 -8.52 17.10 -16.94
CA ALA A 243 -8.79 18.27 -17.80
C ALA A 243 -7.96 18.27 -19.09
N ILE A 244 -6.73 17.74 -19.06
CA ILE A 244 -5.85 17.63 -20.23
C ILE A 244 -6.36 16.57 -21.23
N LEU A 245 -7.00 15.51 -20.75
CA LEU A 245 -7.39 14.35 -21.55
C LEU A 245 -8.70 14.58 -22.31
N THR A 246 -8.77 14.06 -23.54
CA THR A 246 -10.03 13.99 -24.29
C THR A 246 -11.01 13.00 -23.64
N GLU A 247 -12.27 13.03 -24.08
CA GLU A 247 -13.30 12.11 -23.61
C GLU A 247 -12.90 10.66 -23.90
N GLU A 248 -12.37 10.39 -25.10
CA GLU A 248 -11.94 9.06 -25.53
C GLU A 248 -10.77 8.56 -24.66
N GLN A 249 -9.78 9.40 -24.39
CA GLN A 249 -8.64 9.05 -23.54
C GLN A 249 -9.08 8.77 -22.10
N ARG A 250 -10.04 9.57 -21.57
CA ARG A 250 -10.64 9.32 -20.24
C ARG A 250 -11.39 7.99 -20.22
N ALA A 251 -12.19 7.69 -21.26
CA ALA A 251 -12.93 6.43 -21.37
C ALA A 251 -11.97 5.23 -21.38
N GLU A 252 -10.83 5.33 -22.06
CA GLU A 252 -9.81 4.28 -22.07
C GLU A 252 -9.20 4.04 -20.69
N ILE A 253 -8.91 5.11 -19.93
CA ILE A 253 -8.43 4.98 -18.54
C ILE A 253 -9.46 4.28 -17.68
N VAL A 254 -10.73 4.70 -17.77
CA VAL A 254 -11.84 4.10 -17.02
C VAL A 254 -11.94 2.62 -17.33
N GLU A 255 -11.94 2.23 -18.60
CA GLU A 255 -12.01 0.83 -19.03
C GLU A 255 -10.80 0.01 -18.50
N LYS A 256 -9.58 0.55 -18.59
CA LYS A 256 -8.38 -0.08 -18.02
C LYS A 256 -8.50 -0.27 -16.51
N MET A 257 -9.09 0.70 -15.81
CA MET A 257 -9.34 0.62 -14.37
C MET A 257 -10.40 -0.44 -14.05
N GLU A 258 -11.54 -0.45 -14.73
CA GLU A 258 -12.60 -1.44 -14.54
C GLU A 258 -12.11 -2.86 -14.79
N ARG A 259 -11.42 -3.11 -15.92
CA ARG A 259 -10.79 -4.41 -16.20
C ARG A 259 -9.81 -4.86 -15.12
N ARG A 260 -9.15 -3.91 -14.46
CA ARG A 260 -8.24 -4.23 -13.35
C ARG A 260 -9.02 -4.59 -12.08
N LYS A 261 -10.11 -3.88 -11.77
CA LYS A 261 -11.02 -4.21 -10.67
C LYS A 261 -11.53 -5.63 -10.82
N ASP A 262 -12.08 -5.96 -11.99
CA ASP A 262 -12.59 -7.30 -12.31
C ASP A 262 -11.52 -8.39 -12.16
N ARG A 263 -10.29 -8.12 -12.60
CA ARG A 263 -9.18 -9.08 -12.42
C ARG A 263 -8.83 -9.31 -10.96
N ILE A 264 -8.89 -8.28 -10.13
CA ILE A 264 -8.65 -8.40 -8.69
C ILE A 264 -9.75 -9.23 -8.05
N GLU A 265 -11.01 -8.97 -8.40
CA GLU A 265 -12.17 -9.71 -7.89
C GLU A 265 -12.18 -11.17 -8.35
N LYS A 266 -11.94 -11.43 -9.65
CA LYS A 266 -11.82 -12.79 -10.19
C LYS A 266 -10.66 -13.57 -9.57
N ARG A 267 -9.51 -12.93 -9.30
CA ARG A 267 -8.39 -13.58 -8.60
C ARG A 267 -8.73 -13.91 -7.15
N ARG A 268 -9.64 -13.18 -6.52
CA ARG A 268 -10.19 -13.54 -5.20
C ARG A 268 -11.12 -14.75 -5.32
N GLN A 269 -12.06 -14.74 -6.27
CA GLN A 269 -13.01 -15.82 -6.52
C GLN A 269 -12.34 -17.09 -7.08
N GLY A 270 -11.47 -16.95 -8.10
CA GLY A 270 -10.83 -18.09 -8.77
C GLY A 270 -9.76 -18.80 -7.95
N ARG A 271 -9.22 -18.17 -6.90
CA ARG A 271 -8.44 -18.86 -5.89
C ARG A 271 -9.27 -19.87 -5.09
N TRP A 272 -10.58 -19.71 -5.02
CA TRP A 272 -11.50 -20.65 -4.39
C TRP A 272 -11.69 -21.96 -5.18
N HIS A 273 -11.66 -21.94 -6.50
CA HIS A 273 -11.99 -23.12 -7.32
C HIS A 273 -10.80 -24.04 -7.65
N HIS A 274 -9.58 -23.54 -7.63
CA HIS A 274 -8.40 -24.36 -8.00
C HIS A 274 -7.94 -25.30 -6.87
N TRP A 275 -8.27 -25.03 -5.61
CA TRP A 275 -7.78 -25.76 -4.44
C TRP A 275 -8.69 -26.90 -3.98
N TYR A 276 -9.94 -26.88 -4.38
CA TYR A 276 -10.86 -28.00 -4.10
C TYR A 276 -10.64 -29.22 -5.01
N ARG A 277 -9.86 -29.10 -6.08
CA ARG A 277 -9.61 -30.19 -7.05
C ARG A 277 -8.33 -31.00 -6.82
N GLU A 278 -7.42 -30.57 -5.98
CA GLU A 278 -6.15 -31.30 -5.72
C GLU A 278 -6.14 -32.06 -4.39
N GLY A 279 -7.27 -32.20 -3.74
CA GLY A 279 -7.46 -32.90 -2.48
C GLY A 279 -8.27 -34.21 -2.55
N GLU A 280 -8.54 -34.73 -3.77
CA GLU A 280 -9.13 -36.07 -3.96
C GLU A 280 -8.11 -37.07 -4.49
#